data_127c20d8b8d91211c97eb1e4ba5592ed
#
_entry.id   127c20d8b8d91211c97eb1e4ba5592ed
#
_cell.length_a   1.000
_cell.length_b   1.000
_cell.length_c   1.000
_cell.angle_alpha   90.00
_cell.angle_beta   90.00
_cell.angle_gamma   90.00
#
_symmetry.space_group_name_H-M   'P 1'
#
loop_
_entity.id
_entity.type
_entity.pdbx_description
1 polymer ?
#
loop_
_entity_poly.entity_id
_entity_poly.type
_entity_poly.pdbx_seq_one_letter_code
_entity_poly.pdbx_strand_id
1 'polypeptide(L)'
;MATPARQMETQSEAAAELLKAMANPQRLRVLCLLIEREMSVGEINALVPLSQSALSQHLAVLRDKGLVNTRREAQAVFYSVADGTVHDVIEALHRNLCVPGTA
;
A
#
# COMPACT_ATOMS: atom_id res chain seq x y z
N MET A 1 31.99 0.55 -7.94
CA MET A 1 30.96 -0.49 -7.87
C MET A 1 30.83 -0.96 -6.41
N ALA A 2 29.60 -1.03 -5.89
CA ALA A 2 29.38 -1.47 -4.52
C ALA A 2 29.68 -2.97 -4.39
N THR A 3 30.25 -3.38 -3.24
CA THR A 3 30.44 -4.79 -2.94
C THR A 3 29.09 -5.46 -2.68
N PRO A 4 28.97 -6.78 -2.84
CA PRO A 4 27.71 -7.47 -2.52
C PRO A 4 27.20 -7.21 -1.10
N ALA A 5 28.11 -7.13 -0.12
CA ALA A 5 27.73 -6.83 1.27
C ALA A 5 27.13 -5.42 1.39
N ARG A 6 27.72 -4.45 0.71
CA ARG A 6 27.25 -3.07 0.74
C ARG A 6 25.91 -2.92 0.01
N GLN A 7 25.76 -3.63 -1.11
CA GLN A 7 24.47 -3.66 -1.81
C GLN A 7 23.36 -4.23 -0.93
N MET A 8 23.65 -5.31 -0.21
CA MET A 8 22.70 -5.93 0.68
C MET A 8 22.29 -4.99 1.81
N GLU A 9 23.26 -4.25 2.36
CA GLU A 9 22.99 -3.27 3.41
C GLU A 9 22.04 -2.18 2.91
N THR A 10 22.32 -1.60 1.74
CA THR A 10 21.45 -0.58 1.15
C THR A 10 20.07 -1.11 0.84
N GLN A 11 19.99 -2.31 0.28
CA GLN A 11 18.72 -2.94 -0.05
C GLN A 11 17.90 -3.27 1.19
N SER A 12 18.57 -3.70 2.27
CA SER A 12 17.91 -3.99 3.54
C SER A 12 17.32 -2.75 4.16
N GLU A 13 18.03 -1.61 4.08
CA GLU A 13 17.52 -0.34 4.58
C GLU A 13 16.28 0.10 3.80
N ALA A 14 16.33 0.00 2.47
CA ALA A 14 15.20 0.35 1.62
C ALA A 14 14.01 -0.57 1.90
N ALA A 15 14.25 -1.86 2.06
CA ALA A 15 13.20 -2.83 2.36
C ALA A 15 12.57 -2.55 3.72
N ALA A 16 13.39 -2.20 4.71
CA ALA A 16 12.89 -1.87 6.05
C ALA A 16 12.01 -0.62 6.04
N GLU A 17 12.40 0.39 5.27
CA GLU A 17 11.58 1.61 5.13
C GLU A 17 10.24 1.31 4.47
N LEU A 18 10.24 0.46 3.45
CA LEU A 18 9.02 0.03 2.78
C LEU A 18 8.09 -0.71 3.76
N LEU A 19 8.63 -1.67 4.49
CA LEU A 19 7.86 -2.43 5.48
C LEU A 19 7.35 -1.54 6.60
N LYS A 20 8.14 -0.57 7.03
CA LYS A 20 7.74 0.36 8.07
C LYS A 20 6.54 1.20 7.63
N ALA A 21 6.51 1.64 6.38
CA ALA A 21 5.38 2.38 5.84
C ALA A 21 4.12 1.51 5.74
N MET A 22 4.28 0.20 5.58
CA MET A 22 3.18 -0.75 5.53
C MET A 22 2.70 -1.18 6.91
N ALA A 23 3.54 -1.10 7.94
CA ALA A 23 3.27 -1.64 9.27
C ALA A 23 2.33 -0.76 10.10
N ASN A 24 1.11 -0.61 9.61
CA ASN A 24 0.03 0.11 10.27
C ASN A 24 -1.28 -0.57 9.86
N PRO A 25 -2.16 -0.94 10.79
CA PRO A 25 -3.36 -1.69 10.47
C PRO A 25 -4.26 -1.00 9.43
N GLN A 26 -4.39 0.31 9.50
CA GLN A 26 -5.24 1.04 8.57
C GLN A 26 -4.63 1.10 7.18
N ARG A 27 -3.31 1.32 7.09
CA ARG A 27 -2.63 1.33 5.80
C ARG A 27 -2.64 -0.06 5.16
N LEU A 28 -2.46 -1.11 5.96
CA LEU A 28 -2.57 -2.49 5.44
C LEU A 28 -3.96 -2.77 4.91
N ARG A 29 -5.00 -2.33 5.63
CA ARG A 29 -6.38 -2.52 5.18
C ARG A 29 -6.61 -1.85 3.83
N VAL A 30 -6.14 -0.62 3.68
CA VAL A 30 -6.27 0.11 2.42
C VAL A 30 -5.54 -0.61 1.29
N LEU A 31 -4.29 -1.04 1.55
CA LEU A 31 -3.52 -1.76 0.53
C LEU A 31 -4.19 -3.08 0.13
N CYS A 32 -4.75 -3.80 1.09
CA CYS A 32 -5.46 -5.05 0.79
C CYS A 32 -6.72 -4.81 -0.05
N LEU A 33 -7.42 -3.71 0.16
CA LEU A 33 -8.55 -3.33 -0.69
C LEU A 33 -8.07 -3.02 -2.10
N LEU A 34 -6.98 -2.24 -2.20
CA LEU A 34 -6.47 -1.81 -3.50
C LEU A 34 -5.84 -2.94 -4.31
N ILE A 35 -5.42 -4.04 -3.66
CA ILE A 35 -4.89 -5.19 -4.40
C ILE A 35 -6.00 -5.83 -5.25
N GLU A 36 -7.25 -5.72 -4.82
CA GLU A 36 -8.38 -6.30 -5.55
C GLU A 36 -8.73 -5.46 -6.77
N ARG A 37 -8.68 -4.14 -6.64
CA ARG A 37 -8.96 -3.24 -7.76
C ARG A 37 -8.58 -1.80 -7.39
N GLU A 38 -8.41 -1.00 -8.40
CA GLU A 38 -8.24 0.44 -8.27
C GLU A 38 -9.49 1.08 -7.66
N MET A 39 -9.30 2.03 -6.74
CA MET A 39 -10.42 2.70 -6.06
C MET A 39 -10.15 4.19 -5.89
N SER A 40 -11.23 4.97 -5.91
CA SER A 40 -11.19 6.38 -5.52
C SER A 40 -11.18 6.51 -4.00
N VAL A 41 -10.84 7.69 -3.51
CA VAL A 41 -10.89 8.00 -2.06
C VAL A 41 -12.28 7.72 -1.50
N GLY A 42 -13.32 8.14 -2.20
CA GLY A 42 -14.70 7.90 -1.74
C GLY A 42 -15.04 6.43 -1.63
N GLU A 43 -14.61 5.64 -2.60
CA GLU A 43 -14.83 4.19 -2.57
C GLU A 43 -14.10 3.54 -1.39
N ILE A 44 -12.85 3.93 -1.17
CA ILE A 44 -12.06 3.42 -0.03
C ILE A 44 -12.74 3.81 1.29
N ASN A 45 -13.15 5.08 1.40
CA ASN A 45 -13.74 5.59 2.64
C ASN A 45 -15.07 4.91 2.97
N ALA A 46 -15.79 4.43 1.96
CA ALA A 46 -17.03 3.70 2.18
C ALA A 46 -16.78 2.33 2.82
N LEU A 47 -15.59 1.77 2.66
CA LEU A 47 -15.24 0.43 3.14
C LEU A 47 -14.36 0.44 4.39
N VAL A 48 -13.73 1.57 4.70
CA VAL A 48 -12.81 1.67 5.84
C VAL A 48 -13.39 2.67 6.84
N PRO A 49 -13.58 2.28 8.11
CA PRO A 49 -14.21 3.14 9.12
C PRO A 49 -13.23 4.19 9.67
N LEU A 50 -12.83 5.10 8.82
CA LEU A 50 -11.95 6.23 9.16
C LEU A 50 -12.61 7.52 8.72
N SER A 51 -12.25 8.62 9.39
CA SER A 51 -12.62 9.93 8.88
C SER A 51 -11.89 10.15 7.55
N GLN A 52 -12.45 11.00 6.70
CA GLN A 52 -11.83 11.33 5.43
C GLN A 52 -10.44 11.94 5.63
N SER A 53 -10.27 12.74 6.67
CA SER A 53 -9.01 13.39 6.98
C SER A 53 -7.95 12.35 7.40
N ALA A 54 -8.31 11.37 8.22
CA ALA A 54 -7.39 10.30 8.61
C ALA A 54 -7.01 9.43 7.41
N LEU A 55 -7.98 9.08 6.58
CA LEU A 55 -7.72 8.30 5.37
C LEU A 55 -6.78 9.07 4.44
N SER A 56 -7.02 10.37 4.24
CA SER A 56 -6.17 11.20 3.39
C SER A 56 -4.73 11.22 3.88
N GLN A 57 -4.51 11.24 5.19
CA GLN A 57 -3.18 11.20 5.76
C GLN A 57 -2.49 9.86 5.48
N HIS A 58 -3.21 8.76 5.62
CA HIS A 58 -2.65 7.44 5.30
C HIS A 58 -2.33 7.31 3.82
N LEU A 59 -3.22 7.79 2.95
CA LEU A 59 -2.97 7.77 1.51
C LEU A 59 -1.76 8.61 1.13
N ALA A 60 -1.56 9.75 1.80
CA ALA A 60 -0.39 10.59 1.56
C ALA A 60 0.90 9.86 1.92
N VAL A 61 0.93 9.15 3.05
CA VAL A 61 2.09 8.35 3.44
C VAL A 61 2.37 7.27 2.39
N LEU A 62 1.34 6.55 1.97
CA LEU A 62 1.48 5.47 0.98
C LEU A 62 2.01 6.01 -0.35
N ARG A 63 1.49 7.15 -0.78
CA ARG A 63 1.94 7.78 -2.02
C ARG A 63 3.39 8.28 -1.90
N ASP A 64 3.72 8.96 -0.80
CA ASP A 64 5.04 9.53 -0.60
C ASP A 64 6.12 8.45 -0.54
N LYS A 65 5.78 7.29 0.00
CA LYS A 65 6.72 6.17 0.11
C LYS A 65 6.69 5.24 -1.11
N GLY A 66 5.90 5.56 -2.11
CA GLY A 66 5.85 4.80 -3.35
C GLY A 66 5.12 3.47 -3.27
N LEU A 67 4.21 3.31 -2.30
CA LEU A 67 3.45 2.07 -2.15
C LEU A 67 2.20 2.04 -3.01
N VAL A 68 1.71 3.19 -3.44
CA VAL A 68 0.56 3.29 -4.32
C VAL A 68 0.85 4.21 -5.49
N ASN A 69 0.17 3.95 -6.59
CA ASN A 69 0.13 4.84 -7.75
C ASN A 69 -1.21 5.56 -7.76
N THR A 70 -1.25 6.72 -8.40
CA THR A 70 -2.48 7.47 -8.55
C THR A 70 -2.75 7.71 -10.03
N ARG A 71 -4.02 7.76 -10.38
CA ARG A 71 -4.50 8.07 -11.72
C ARG A 71 -5.64 9.05 -11.60
N ARG A 72 -5.60 10.10 -12.40
CA ARG A 72 -6.67 11.10 -12.40
C ARG A 72 -7.59 10.86 -13.60
N GLU A 73 -8.87 10.85 -13.35
CA GLU A 73 -9.88 10.76 -14.40
C GLU A 73 -10.98 11.75 -14.06
N ALA A 74 -11.15 12.78 -14.88
CA ALA A 74 -12.04 13.90 -14.61
C ALA A 74 -11.69 14.53 -13.26
N GLN A 75 -12.61 14.56 -12.30
CA GLN A 75 -12.39 15.15 -10.98
C GLN A 75 -11.98 14.11 -9.93
N ALA A 76 -11.94 12.86 -10.31
CA ALA A 76 -11.64 11.78 -9.38
C ALA A 76 -10.18 11.37 -9.46
N VAL A 77 -9.60 11.00 -8.30
CA VAL A 77 -8.27 10.41 -8.21
C VAL A 77 -8.44 8.97 -7.77
N PHE A 78 -7.87 8.06 -8.53
CA PHE A 78 -7.92 6.63 -8.25
C PHE A 78 -6.56 6.15 -7.77
N TYR A 79 -6.58 5.26 -6.78
CA TYR A 79 -5.38 4.68 -6.17
C TYR A 79 -5.28 3.21 -6.53
N SER A 80 -4.06 2.75 -6.73
CA SER A 80 -3.76 1.33 -6.95
C SER A 80 -2.46 0.97 -6.28
N VAL A 81 -2.27 -0.31 -5.98
CA VAL A 81 -1.01 -0.78 -5.37
C VAL A 81 0.11 -0.66 -6.42
N ALA A 82 1.25 -0.14 -6.00
CA ALA A 82 2.42 -0.06 -6.87
C ALA A 82 2.91 -1.46 -7.27
N ASP A 83 3.43 -1.58 -8.48
CA ASP A 83 3.97 -2.83 -8.99
C ASP A 83 5.25 -3.23 -8.26
N GLY A 84 5.62 -4.49 -8.36
CA GLY A 84 6.87 -5.00 -7.82
C GLY A 84 6.72 -5.56 -6.42
N THR A 85 7.71 -5.30 -5.56
CA THR A 85 7.77 -5.88 -4.21
C THR A 85 6.54 -5.56 -3.37
N VAL A 86 6.05 -4.32 -3.42
CA VAL A 86 4.85 -3.92 -2.67
C VAL A 86 3.68 -4.80 -3.06
N HIS A 87 3.46 -4.94 -4.35
CA HIS A 87 2.37 -5.76 -4.88
C HIS A 87 2.48 -7.20 -4.37
N ASP A 88 3.67 -7.77 -4.47
CA ASP A 88 3.91 -9.16 -4.06
C ASP A 88 3.65 -9.37 -2.59
N VAL A 89 4.12 -8.46 -1.74
CA VAL A 89 3.93 -8.56 -0.29
C VAL A 89 2.45 -8.43 0.07
N ILE A 90 1.77 -7.44 -0.49
CA ILE A 90 0.35 -7.22 -0.19
C ILE A 90 -0.50 -8.37 -0.73
N GLU A 91 -0.19 -8.88 -1.91
CA GLU A 91 -0.89 -10.02 -2.47
C GLU A 91 -0.76 -11.24 -1.55
N ALA A 92 0.43 -11.49 -1.02
CA ALA A 92 0.66 -12.59 -0.08
C ALA A 92 -0.15 -12.41 1.21
N LEU A 93 -0.18 -11.21 1.75
CA LEU A 93 -0.96 -10.91 2.95
C LEU A 93 -2.46 -11.03 2.69
N HIS A 94 -2.92 -10.50 1.56
CA HIS A 94 -4.31 -10.56 1.16
C HIS A 94 -4.76 -12.02 1.03
N ARG A 95 -3.98 -12.82 0.33
CA ARG A 95 -4.30 -14.22 0.08
C ARG A 95 -4.36 -15.04 1.38
N ASN A 96 -3.50 -14.73 2.34
CA ASN A 96 -3.38 -15.54 3.55
C ASN A 96 -4.19 -15.01 4.74
N LEU A 97 -4.47 -13.70 4.78
CA LEU A 97 -5.08 -13.07 5.95
C LEU A 97 -6.37 -12.33 5.68
N CYS A 98 -6.58 -11.84 4.46
CA CYS A 98 -7.68 -10.95 4.13
C CYS A 98 -8.76 -11.58 3.25
N VAL A 99 -8.52 -12.76 2.71
CA VAL A 99 -9.50 -13.42 1.84
C VAL A 99 -10.69 -13.89 2.68
N PRO A 100 -11.94 -13.51 2.31
CA PRO A 100 -13.12 -13.94 3.05
C PRO A 100 -13.23 -15.46 3.09
N GLY A 101 -13.63 -15.99 4.24
CA GLY A 101 -13.79 -17.43 4.43
C GLY A 101 -12.52 -18.19 4.73
N THR A 102 -11.37 -17.52 4.76
CA THR A 102 -10.10 -18.12 5.16
C THR A 102 -9.87 -17.77 6.62
N ALA A 103 -10.16 -18.67 7.48
CA ALA A 103 -9.98 -18.44 8.91
C ALA A 103 -8.56 -18.79 9.33
#